data_8d7fc2e89d07fd1a30e35ff96016bc8e
#
_entry.id   8d7fc2e89d07fd1a30e35ff96016bc8e
#
_cell.length_a   1.000
_cell.length_b   1.000
_cell.length_c   1.000
_cell.angle_alpha   90.00
_cell.angle_beta   90.00
_cell.angle_gamma   90.00
#
_symmetry.space_group_name_H-M   'P 1'
#
loop_
_entity.id
_entity.type
_entity.pdbx_description
1 polymer ?
#
loop_
_entity_poly.entity_id
_entity_poly.type
_entity_poly.pdbx_seq_one_letter_code
_entity_poly.pdbx_strand_id
1 'polypeptide(L)'
;MTEQKKRLSFWQIWNMSFGFLGIQFGFALQGGFMSRIFQTLGADKDTIPFLWIAAPLTGLLVQPIVGYLSDRTWHPKFGRRKPFFFIGALLSTVALFFAPYSSALWMAAGALWILDASINISMEPFRALVADKLPGSQRSYGFVVQTLIIGIGTWVASNLPWMMTQMGVPNTAPEGVVPDSVKYAFGIGALVLFTSILYTILTTEEYPPENMEEFEKEKADSSGFMAGVKEIFKNIAGMPSVMKKLGVVQFFSWFAFFTMWSFATPAITEHVFGATDTTSAAYNDAADSVGNYLGTYGLVSMIYALILAFVASRIRINRRLLHLGSLIAGGMGFILIYFISEPWMLHISFSLVGIAWASILSMPYAMLSSSVNPRKMGVYMGIFNMFIVIPQIIAALGGVNFLYKFFFGEAVINTMLLAGTMLILAGFSNLLITDKKAIHD
;
A
#
# COMPACT_ATOMS: atom_id res chain seq x y z
N MET A 1 -25.29 -7.00 27.44
CA MET A 1 -25.19 -8.01 26.36
C MET A 1 -24.67 -7.27 25.14
N THR A 2 -23.43 -7.47 24.75
CA THR A 2 -22.90 -6.90 23.49
C THR A 2 -23.67 -7.54 22.35
N GLU A 3 -24.46 -6.75 21.62
CA GLU A 3 -25.10 -7.23 20.39
C GLU A 3 -24.05 -7.83 19.48
N GLN A 4 -24.17 -9.12 19.19
CA GLN A 4 -23.23 -9.79 18.27
C GLN A 4 -23.39 -9.13 16.90
N LYS A 5 -22.35 -8.48 16.41
CA LYS A 5 -22.34 -7.90 15.06
C LYS A 5 -22.80 -8.95 14.04
N LYS A 6 -23.79 -8.57 13.23
CA LYS A 6 -24.36 -9.45 12.20
C LYS A 6 -23.30 -9.82 11.16
N ARG A 7 -23.26 -11.08 10.77
CA ARG A 7 -22.41 -11.52 9.65
C ARG A 7 -22.85 -10.84 8.36
N LEU A 8 -21.90 -10.30 7.62
CA LEU A 8 -22.13 -9.68 6.31
C LEU A 8 -21.90 -10.69 5.19
N SER A 9 -22.67 -10.54 4.11
CA SER A 9 -22.48 -11.32 2.88
C SER A 9 -21.21 -10.86 2.14
N PHE A 10 -20.73 -11.68 1.19
CA PHE A 10 -19.62 -11.31 0.31
C PHE A 10 -19.83 -9.96 -0.36
N TRP A 11 -20.99 -9.70 -0.93
CA TRP A 11 -21.31 -8.46 -1.64
C TRP A 11 -21.35 -7.24 -0.71
N GLN A 12 -21.79 -7.39 0.53
CA GLN A 12 -21.74 -6.30 1.51
C GLN A 12 -20.28 -5.97 1.90
N ILE A 13 -19.44 -7.00 2.07
CA ILE A 13 -18.00 -6.82 2.33
C ILE A 13 -17.30 -6.21 1.11
N TRP A 14 -17.66 -6.65 -0.09
CA TRP A 14 -17.17 -6.08 -1.35
C TRP A 14 -17.50 -4.59 -1.46
N ASN A 15 -18.77 -4.22 -1.29
CA ASN A 15 -19.24 -2.84 -1.42
C ASN A 15 -18.54 -1.91 -0.43
N MET A 16 -18.41 -2.32 0.84
CA MET A 16 -17.72 -1.50 1.84
C MET A 16 -16.20 -1.41 1.61
N SER A 17 -15.62 -2.33 0.86
CA SER A 17 -14.18 -2.36 0.56
C SER A 17 -13.85 -1.79 -0.83
N PHE A 18 -14.85 -1.52 -1.67
CA PHE A 18 -14.64 -1.20 -3.09
C PHE A 18 -13.83 0.08 -3.31
N GLY A 19 -13.91 1.06 -2.40
CA GLY A 19 -13.08 2.27 -2.45
C GLY A 19 -11.57 2.00 -2.41
N PHE A 20 -11.13 0.83 -1.92
CA PHE A 20 -9.73 0.41 -2.03
C PHE A 20 -9.26 0.22 -3.46
N LEU A 21 -10.17 -0.06 -4.41
CA LEU A 21 -9.82 -0.07 -5.83
C LEU A 21 -9.20 1.26 -6.25
N GLY A 22 -9.87 2.37 -5.95
CA GLY A 22 -9.39 3.70 -6.30
C GLY A 22 -8.14 4.11 -5.55
N ILE A 23 -8.06 3.83 -4.26
CA ILE A 23 -6.85 4.04 -3.46
C ILE A 23 -5.67 3.31 -4.12
N GLN A 24 -5.89 2.07 -4.55
CA GLN A 24 -4.84 1.27 -5.18
C GLN A 24 -4.48 1.76 -6.58
N PHE A 25 -5.41 2.35 -7.33
CA PHE A 25 -5.08 3.05 -8.58
C PHE A 25 -4.11 4.20 -8.32
N GLY A 26 -4.35 5.01 -7.29
CA GLY A 26 -3.43 6.07 -6.87
C GLY A 26 -2.04 5.52 -6.55
N PHE A 27 -1.95 4.51 -5.69
CA PHE A 27 -0.68 3.90 -5.29
C PHE A 27 0.04 3.18 -6.43
N ALA A 28 -0.68 2.47 -7.30
CA ALA A 28 -0.04 1.74 -8.40
C ALA A 28 0.49 2.68 -9.48
N LEU A 29 -0.26 3.73 -9.83
CA LEU A 29 0.21 4.73 -10.79
C LEU A 29 1.40 5.52 -10.27
N GLN A 30 1.34 6.01 -9.02
CA GLN A 30 2.51 6.69 -8.45
C GLN A 30 3.68 5.71 -8.31
N GLY A 31 3.48 4.51 -7.74
CA GLY A 31 4.53 3.52 -7.52
C GLY A 31 5.22 3.05 -8.80
N GLY A 32 4.49 2.92 -9.90
CA GLY A 32 5.01 2.49 -11.19
C GLY A 32 5.61 3.62 -12.04
N PHE A 33 5.09 4.84 -11.93
CA PHE A 33 5.39 5.88 -12.93
C PHE A 33 5.90 7.19 -12.35
N MET A 34 5.82 7.42 -11.04
CA MET A 34 6.30 8.67 -10.45
C MET A 34 7.82 8.83 -10.57
N SER A 35 8.59 7.74 -10.41
CA SER A 35 10.04 7.73 -10.65
C SER A 35 10.37 8.12 -12.10
N ARG A 36 9.59 7.64 -13.08
CA ARG A 36 9.71 8.04 -14.49
C ARG A 36 9.42 9.53 -14.66
N ILE A 37 8.36 10.05 -14.04
CA ILE A 37 8.04 11.48 -14.09
C ILE A 37 9.20 12.30 -13.51
N PHE A 38 9.76 11.91 -12.38
CA PHE A 38 10.90 12.58 -11.76
C PHE A 38 12.12 12.57 -12.67
N GLN A 39 12.46 11.44 -13.29
CA GLN A 39 13.59 11.34 -14.23
C GLN A 39 13.34 12.19 -15.48
N THR A 40 12.14 12.19 -16.04
CA THR A 40 11.76 13.05 -17.18
C THR A 40 11.95 14.54 -16.85
N LEU A 41 11.73 14.94 -15.59
CA LEU A 41 11.91 16.31 -15.10
C LEU A 41 13.34 16.58 -14.58
N GLY A 42 14.31 15.70 -14.85
CA GLY A 42 15.73 15.88 -14.58
C GLY A 42 16.21 15.39 -13.21
N ALA A 43 15.48 14.52 -12.53
CA ALA A 43 15.96 13.94 -11.27
C ALA A 43 17.03 12.87 -11.52
N ASP A 44 18.14 12.96 -10.77
CA ASP A 44 19.14 11.91 -10.72
C ASP A 44 18.63 10.66 -9.99
N LYS A 45 19.10 9.47 -10.39
CA LYS A 45 18.70 8.18 -9.82
C LYS A 45 18.90 8.12 -8.30
N ASP A 46 20.00 8.68 -7.80
CA ASP A 46 20.31 8.68 -6.37
C ASP A 46 19.41 9.63 -5.55
N THR A 47 18.74 10.61 -6.18
CA THR A 47 17.80 11.52 -5.51
C THR A 47 16.37 11.00 -5.49
N ILE A 48 16.03 10.03 -6.33
CA ILE A 48 14.66 9.47 -6.43
C ILE A 48 14.13 8.98 -5.07
N PRO A 49 14.87 8.18 -4.26
CA PRO A 49 14.39 7.73 -2.97
C PRO A 49 14.06 8.88 -2.01
N PHE A 50 14.82 9.97 -2.07
CA PHE A 50 14.56 11.16 -1.26
C PHE A 50 13.26 11.85 -1.68
N LEU A 51 12.96 11.91 -2.98
CA LEU A 51 11.69 12.45 -3.48
C LEU A 51 10.50 11.62 -3.02
N TRP A 52 10.69 10.30 -2.85
CA TRP A 52 9.69 9.38 -2.34
C TRP A 52 9.43 9.48 -0.83
N ILE A 53 10.18 10.30 -0.08
CA ILE A 53 9.99 10.47 1.36
C ILE A 53 8.59 11.01 1.73
N ALA A 54 7.91 11.64 0.77
CA ALA A 54 6.55 12.15 0.92
C ALA A 54 5.59 11.06 1.41
N ALA A 55 5.61 9.89 0.79
CA ALA A 55 4.71 8.77 1.10
C ALA A 55 4.82 8.31 2.57
N PRO A 56 6.00 7.90 3.08
CA PRO A 56 6.11 7.46 4.46
C PRO A 56 5.93 8.60 5.47
N LEU A 57 6.39 9.83 5.19
CA LEU A 57 6.21 10.95 6.14
C LEU A 57 4.75 11.34 6.29
N THR A 58 4.00 11.44 5.19
CA THR A 58 2.56 11.72 5.27
C THR A 58 1.81 10.59 5.96
N GLY A 59 2.18 9.32 5.69
CA GLY A 59 1.64 8.17 6.40
C GLY A 59 1.88 8.23 7.91
N LEU A 60 3.09 8.61 8.32
CA LEU A 60 3.45 8.73 9.74
C LEU A 60 2.67 9.83 10.46
N LEU A 61 2.45 10.96 9.80
CA LEU A 61 1.82 12.13 10.41
C LEU A 61 0.29 12.11 10.26
N VAL A 62 -0.21 11.86 9.06
CA VAL A 62 -1.64 12.00 8.73
C VAL A 62 -2.47 10.85 9.30
N GLN A 63 -2.00 9.60 9.19
CA GLN A 63 -2.82 8.44 9.61
C GLN A 63 -3.17 8.45 11.10
N PRO A 64 -2.25 8.67 12.06
CA PRO A 64 -2.63 8.73 13.48
C PRO A 64 -3.59 9.89 13.80
N ILE A 65 -3.40 11.05 13.15
CA ILE A 65 -4.27 12.21 13.33
C ILE A 65 -5.67 11.92 12.81
N VAL A 66 -5.78 11.39 11.61
CA VAL A 66 -7.07 11.04 10.99
C VAL A 66 -7.74 9.88 11.71
N GLY A 67 -6.99 8.87 12.14
CA GLY A 67 -7.49 7.80 13.00
C GLY A 67 -8.13 8.35 14.27
N TYR A 68 -7.40 9.21 14.98
CA TYR A 68 -7.89 9.86 16.19
C TYR A 68 -9.14 10.71 15.93
N LEU A 69 -9.14 11.55 14.89
CA LEU A 69 -10.27 12.40 14.54
C LEU A 69 -11.49 11.58 14.10
N SER A 70 -11.29 10.56 13.27
CA SER A 70 -12.39 9.73 12.77
C SER A 70 -13.00 8.87 13.87
N ASP A 71 -12.22 8.46 14.89
CA ASP A 71 -12.75 7.76 16.06
C ASP A 71 -13.69 8.63 16.92
N ARG A 72 -13.55 9.95 16.86
CA ARG A 72 -14.34 10.95 17.62
C ARG A 72 -15.36 11.70 16.79
N THR A 73 -15.53 11.31 15.53
CA THR A 73 -16.53 11.90 14.63
C THR A 73 -17.74 10.98 14.55
N TRP A 74 -18.93 11.55 14.67
CA TRP A 74 -20.19 10.91 14.36
C TRP A 74 -21.19 11.95 13.86
N HIS A 75 -21.83 11.63 12.76
CA HIS A 75 -22.93 12.45 12.22
C HIS A 75 -24.05 11.52 11.73
N PRO A 76 -25.34 11.76 12.10
CA PRO A 76 -26.45 10.88 11.75
C PRO A 76 -26.62 10.58 10.26
N LYS A 77 -26.30 11.56 9.38
CA LYS A 77 -26.41 11.41 7.92
C LYS A 77 -25.11 10.96 7.25
N PHE A 78 -23.96 11.41 7.76
CA PHE A 78 -22.66 11.20 7.11
C PHE A 78 -21.82 10.10 7.76
N GLY A 79 -22.27 9.53 8.87
CA GLY A 79 -21.54 8.48 9.56
C GLY A 79 -20.30 9.00 10.29
N ARG A 80 -19.38 8.09 10.54
CA ARG A 80 -18.13 8.30 11.28
C ARG A 80 -16.94 8.43 10.34
N ARG A 81 -16.84 7.54 9.34
CA ARG A 81 -15.69 7.37 8.45
C ARG A 81 -15.87 8.05 7.09
N LYS A 82 -17.09 8.10 6.58
CA LYS A 82 -17.42 8.61 5.24
C LYS A 82 -16.96 10.05 4.96
N PRO A 83 -17.03 11.02 5.92
CA PRO A 83 -16.51 12.36 5.67
C PRO A 83 -15.02 12.37 5.30
N PHE A 84 -14.22 11.53 5.96
CA PHE A 84 -12.79 11.39 5.67
C PHE A 84 -12.55 10.71 4.33
N PHE A 85 -13.37 9.71 3.96
CA PHE A 85 -13.32 9.09 2.62
C PHE A 85 -13.52 10.13 1.53
N PHE A 86 -14.55 10.97 1.68
CA PHE A 86 -14.89 11.97 0.68
C PHE A 86 -13.81 13.05 0.53
N ILE A 87 -13.35 13.62 1.64
CA ILE A 87 -12.30 14.66 1.63
C ILE A 87 -11.02 14.11 1.03
N GLY A 88 -10.57 12.94 1.47
CA GLY A 88 -9.37 12.30 0.94
C GLY A 88 -9.51 11.97 -0.55
N ALA A 89 -10.67 11.44 -0.99
CA ALA A 89 -10.94 11.14 -2.40
C ALA A 89 -10.88 12.40 -3.28
N LEU A 90 -11.50 13.48 -2.85
CA LEU A 90 -11.53 14.73 -3.61
C LEU A 90 -10.12 15.29 -3.81
N LEU A 91 -9.35 15.42 -2.73
CA LEU A 91 -8.01 15.98 -2.77
C LEU A 91 -7.03 15.08 -3.54
N SER A 92 -7.08 13.76 -3.33
CA SER A 92 -6.20 12.82 -4.04
C SER A 92 -6.54 12.73 -5.53
N THR A 93 -7.81 12.85 -5.92
CA THR A 93 -8.22 12.91 -7.33
C THR A 93 -7.59 14.11 -8.04
N VAL A 94 -7.66 15.28 -7.42
CA VAL A 94 -7.06 16.51 -7.98
C VAL A 94 -5.54 16.35 -8.08
N ALA A 95 -4.88 15.90 -7.02
CA ALA A 95 -3.42 15.72 -7.01
C ALA A 95 -2.96 14.68 -8.05
N LEU A 96 -3.64 13.54 -8.16
CA LEU A 96 -3.33 12.49 -9.12
C LEU A 96 -3.51 12.98 -10.57
N PHE A 97 -4.58 13.74 -10.85
CA PHE A 97 -4.83 14.29 -12.17
C PHE A 97 -3.73 15.27 -12.61
N PHE A 98 -3.30 16.16 -11.72
CA PHE A 98 -2.32 17.21 -12.07
C PHE A 98 -0.86 16.76 -12.01
N ALA A 99 -0.52 15.67 -11.30
CA ALA A 99 0.87 15.22 -11.13
C ALA A 99 1.65 15.09 -12.46
N PRO A 100 1.16 14.44 -13.53
CA PRO A 100 1.90 14.30 -14.78
C PRO A 100 1.98 15.59 -15.62
N TYR A 101 1.24 16.63 -15.26
CA TYR A 101 1.30 17.95 -15.92
C TYR A 101 2.33 18.89 -15.28
N SER A 102 3.11 18.41 -14.35
CA SER A 102 4.20 19.18 -13.73
C SER A 102 5.23 19.58 -14.76
N SER A 103 5.60 20.85 -14.77
CA SER A 103 6.63 21.41 -15.66
C SER A 103 8.00 21.53 -14.99
N ALA A 104 8.10 21.20 -13.70
CA ALA A 104 9.33 21.22 -12.93
C ALA A 104 9.34 20.14 -11.84
N LEU A 105 10.52 19.65 -11.46
CA LEU A 105 10.70 18.59 -10.48
C LEU A 105 10.00 18.90 -9.13
N TRP A 106 10.14 20.14 -8.63
CA TRP A 106 9.51 20.54 -7.37
C TRP A 106 7.98 20.49 -7.41
N MET A 107 7.36 20.74 -8.60
CA MET A 107 5.91 20.64 -8.76
C MET A 107 5.44 19.18 -8.67
N ALA A 108 6.15 18.26 -9.34
CA ALA A 108 5.84 16.84 -9.27
C ALA A 108 6.04 16.29 -7.85
N ALA A 109 7.11 16.70 -7.15
CA ALA A 109 7.34 16.38 -5.75
C ALA A 109 6.19 16.91 -4.86
N GLY A 110 5.80 18.17 -5.03
CA GLY A 110 4.67 18.79 -4.31
C GLY A 110 3.34 18.06 -4.56
N ALA A 111 3.08 17.68 -5.81
CA ALA A 111 1.90 16.88 -6.17
C ALA A 111 1.91 15.52 -5.46
N LEU A 112 3.07 14.84 -5.36
CA LEU A 112 3.22 13.59 -4.61
C LEU A 112 2.91 13.78 -3.12
N TRP A 113 3.41 14.86 -2.47
CA TRP A 113 3.10 15.18 -1.08
C TRP A 113 1.59 15.35 -0.84
N ILE A 114 0.91 16.09 -1.72
CA ILE A 114 -0.55 16.29 -1.61
C ILE A 114 -1.30 14.98 -1.84
N LEU A 115 -0.88 14.20 -2.85
CA LEU A 115 -1.49 12.92 -3.19
C LEU A 115 -1.40 11.93 -2.02
N ASP A 116 -0.20 11.73 -1.48
CA ASP A 116 0.02 10.79 -0.38
C ASP A 116 -0.70 11.22 0.90
N ALA A 117 -0.65 12.51 1.27
CA ALA A 117 -1.39 13.02 2.42
C ALA A 117 -2.90 12.77 2.26
N SER A 118 -3.44 13.04 1.08
CA SER A 118 -4.87 12.90 0.78
C SER A 118 -5.33 11.44 0.75
N ILE A 119 -4.54 10.55 0.17
CA ILE A 119 -4.82 9.10 0.19
C ILE A 119 -4.83 8.59 1.64
N ASN A 120 -3.90 9.04 2.47
CA ASN A 120 -3.83 8.65 3.88
C ASN A 120 -5.04 9.12 4.70
N ILE A 121 -5.67 10.26 4.34
CA ILE A 121 -6.94 10.72 4.93
C ILE A 121 -8.06 9.70 4.70
N SER A 122 -8.12 9.06 3.52
CA SER A 122 -9.13 8.03 3.23
C SER A 122 -8.75 6.66 3.78
N MET A 123 -7.50 6.26 3.66
CA MET A 123 -7.05 4.87 3.84
C MET A 123 -7.21 4.37 5.28
N GLU A 124 -6.86 5.18 6.28
CA GLU A 124 -6.95 4.77 7.68
C GLU A 124 -8.41 4.51 8.13
N PRO A 125 -9.37 5.43 7.86
CA PRO A 125 -10.76 5.15 8.15
C PRO A 125 -11.34 3.94 7.40
N PHE A 126 -10.85 3.64 6.18
CA PHE A 126 -11.25 2.42 5.44
C PHE A 126 -10.83 1.14 6.15
N ARG A 127 -9.60 1.09 6.67
CA ARG A 127 -9.12 -0.06 7.44
C ARG A 127 -9.91 -0.23 8.74
N ALA A 128 -10.20 0.87 9.43
CA ALA A 128 -11.00 0.87 10.64
C ALA A 128 -12.44 0.38 10.36
N LEU A 129 -13.04 0.74 9.23
CA LEU A 129 -14.40 0.35 8.85
C LEU A 129 -14.59 -1.18 8.84
N VAL A 130 -13.59 -1.94 8.40
CA VAL A 130 -13.63 -3.43 8.41
C VAL A 130 -13.77 -3.94 9.83
N ALA A 131 -12.99 -3.42 10.77
CA ALA A 131 -13.05 -3.80 12.17
C ALA A 131 -14.33 -3.32 12.84
N ASP A 132 -14.85 -2.14 12.44
CA ASP A 132 -16.08 -1.55 12.97
C ASP A 132 -17.32 -2.37 12.56
N LYS A 133 -17.37 -2.85 11.31
CA LYS A 133 -18.55 -3.53 10.76
C LYS A 133 -18.53 -5.06 10.91
N LEU A 134 -17.36 -5.70 10.84
CA LEU A 134 -17.28 -7.16 10.82
C LEU A 134 -17.13 -7.75 12.24
N PRO A 135 -17.85 -8.85 12.54
CA PRO A 135 -17.58 -9.62 13.75
C PRO A 135 -16.17 -10.20 13.68
N GLY A 136 -15.55 -10.51 14.83
CA GLY A 136 -14.19 -11.01 14.93
C GLY A 136 -13.90 -12.20 14.02
N SER A 137 -14.87 -13.10 13.88
CA SER A 137 -14.80 -14.31 13.02
C SER A 137 -14.79 -14.01 11.51
N GLN A 138 -15.18 -12.79 11.06
CA GLN A 138 -15.16 -12.42 9.64
C GLN A 138 -14.06 -11.41 9.28
N ARG A 139 -13.31 -10.88 10.24
CA ARG A 139 -12.30 -9.83 9.96
C ARG A 139 -11.20 -10.31 9.03
N SER A 140 -10.66 -11.51 9.25
CA SER A 140 -9.64 -12.08 8.35
C SER A 140 -10.15 -12.21 6.92
N TYR A 141 -11.39 -12.67 6.76
CA TYR A 141 -12.05 -12.75 5.46
C TYR A 141 -12.26 -11.37 4.82
N GLY A 142 -12.65 -10.37 5.61
CA GLY A 142 -12.79 -8.99 5.16
C GLY A 142 -11.47 -8.42 4.60
N PHE A 143 -10.34 -8.66 5.27
CA PHE A 143 -9.02 -8.25 4.78
C PHE A 143 -8.59 -9.03 3.53
N VAL A 144 -8.96 -10.29 3.38
CA VAL A 144 -8.73 -11.07 2.14
C VAL A 144 -9.53 -10.48 0.97
N VAL A 145 -10.80 -10.10 1.19
CA VAL A 145 -11.61 -9.41 0.15
C VAL A 145 -11.01 -8.06 -0.22
N GLN A 146 -10.50 -7.29 0.75
CA GLN A 146 -9.76 -6.06 0.44
C GLN A 146 -8.52 -6.34 -0.40
N THR A 147 -7.74 -7.36 -0.07
CA THR A 147 -6.55 -7.76 -0.83
C THR A 147 -6.90 -8.14 -2.27
N LEU A 148 -8.03 -8.82 -2.49
CA LEU A 148 -8.54 -9.11 -3.82
C LEU A 148 -8.79 -7.82 -4.63
N ILE A 149 -9.47 -6.84 -4.05
CA ILE A 149 -9.77 -5.56 -4.69
C ILE A 149 -8.47 -4.77 -4.96
N ILE A 150 -7.54 -4.77 -4.01
CA ILE A 150 -6.22 -4.15 -4.14
C ILE A 150 -5.45 -4.78 -5.32
N GLY A 151 -5.46 -6.11 -5.43
CA GLY A 151 -4.79 -6.82 -6.52
C GLY A 151 -5.35 -6.47 -7.89
N ILE A 152 -6.69 -6.39 -8.02
CA ILE A 152 -7.36 -5.91 -9.24
C ILE A 152 -6.89 -4.49 -9.58
N GLY A 153 -6.90 -3.59 -8.59
CA GLY A 153 -6.49 -2.20 -8.77
C GLY A 153 -5.04 -2.07 -9.21
N THR A 154 -4.14 -2.80 -8.55
CA THR A 154 -2.71 -2.81 -8.91
C THR A 154 -2.50 -3.28 -10.35
N TRP A 155 -3.10 -4.40 -10.73
CA TRP A 155 -2.94 -4.95 -12.07
C TRP A 155 -3.44 -4.00 -13.16
N VAL A 156 -4.68 -3.50 -13.02
CA VAL A 156 -5.26 -2.60 -14.02
C VAL A 156 -4.49 -1.28 -14.11
N ALA A 157 -4.22 -0.65 -12.98
CA ALA A 157 -3.58 0.67 -12.95
C ALA A 157 -2.13 0.61 -13.46
N SER A 158 -1.36 -0.42 -13.10
CA SER A 158 0.03 -0.57 -13.57
C SER A 158 0.12 -0.79 -15.08
N ASN A 159 -0.93 -1.35 -15.69
CA ASN A 159 -0.98 -1.56 -17.14
C ASN A 159 -1.54 -0.38 -17.93
N LEU A 160 -2.13 0.64 -17.27
CA LEU A 160 -2.82 1.72 -17.98
C LEU A 160 -1.92 2.47 -18.99
N PRO A 161 -0.70 2.92 -18.68
CA PRO A 161 0.14 3.61 -19.66
C PRO A 161 0.46 2.72 -20.87
N TRP A 162 0.76 1.43 -20.64
CA TRP A 162 0.96 0.46 -21.71
C TRP A 162 -0.31 0.27 -22.56
N MET A 163 -1.49 0.13 -21.94
CA MET A 163 -2.77 0.03 -22.65
C MET A 163 -3.02 1.27 -23.51
N MET A 164 -2.71 2.47 -23.00
CA MET A 164 -2.84 3.71 -23.77
C MET A 164 -1.92 3.69 -25.00
N THR A 165 -0.69 3.23 -24.84
CA THR A 165 0.26 3.10 -25.97
C THR A 165 -0.26 2.11 -27.02
N GLN A 166 -0.80 0.95 -26.62
CA GLN A 166 -1.40 -0.02 -27.53
C GLN A 166 -2.64 0.54 -28.28
N MET A 167 -3.31 1.52 -27.69
CA MET A 167 -4.44 2.24 -28.32
C MET A 167 -3.98 3.39 -29.24
N GLY A 168 -2.66 3.56 -29.44
CA GLY A 168 -2.08 4.58 -30.31
C GLY A 168 -1.81 5.92 -29.62
N VAL A 169 -1.90 6.00 -28.28
CA VAL A 169 -1.52 7.21 -27.56
C VAL A 169 0.01 7.31 -27.48
N PRO A 170 0.62 8.47 -27.81
CA PRO A 170 2.07 8.63 -27.80
C PRO A 170 2.67 8.37 -26.40
N ASN A 171 3.73 7.58 -26.33
CA ASN A 171 4.52 7.34 -25.11
C ASN A 171 5.86 8.10 -25.09
N THR A 172 6.11 8.88 -26.13
CA THR A 172 7.27 9.79 -26.24
C THR A 172 6.79 11.24 -26.21
N ALA A 173 7.63 12.12 -25.69
CA ALA A 173 7.37 13.55 -25.60
C ALA A 173 8.69 14.32 -25.70
N PRO A 174 8.68 15.65 -25.96
CA PRO A 174 9.86 16.48 -25.86
C PRO A 174 10.53 16.39 -24.48
N GLU A 175 11.83 16.72 -24.41
CA GLU A 175 12.57 16.75 -23.15
C GLU A 175 11.84 17.58 -22.08
N GLY A 176 11.80 17.07 -20.85
CA GLY A 176 11.10 17.71 -19.73
C GLY A 176 9.57 17.60 -19.76
N VAL A 177 9.00 16.89 -20.73
CA VAL A 177 7.53 16.71 -20.86
C VAL A 177 7.16 15.25 -20.63
N VAL A 178 6.18 15.02 -19.75
CA VAL A 178 5.66 13.66 -19.49
C VAL A 178 4.83 13.20 -20.69
N PRO A 179 4.99 11.95 -21.19
CA PRO A 179 4.24 11.42 -22.32
C PRO A 179 2.71 11.38 -22.07
N ASP A 180 1.94 11.52 -23.15
CA ASP A 180 0.47 11.55 -23.07
C ASP A 180 -0.12 10.23 -22.59
N SER A 181 0.52 9.08 -22.88
CA SER A 181 0.12 7.77 -22.34
C SER A 181 0.07 7.76 -20.81
N VAL A 182 1.02 8.41 -20.15
CA VAL A 182 1.07 8.55 -18.69
C VAL A 182 0.01 9.56 -18.21
N LYS A 183 -0.15 10.69 -18.90
CA LYS A 183 -1.16 11.72 -18.54
C LYS A 183 -2.57 11.13 -18.56
N TYR A 184 -2.92 10.40 -19.62
CA TYR A 184 -4.25 9.78 -19.71
C TYR A 184 -4.43 8.66 -18.68
N ALA A 185 -3.41 7.84 -18.41
CA ALA A 185 -3.47 6.83 -17.37
C ALA A 185 -3.75 7.44 -15.98
N PHE A 186 -3.08 8.54 -15.65
CA PHE A 186 -3.31 9.27 -14.40
C PHE A 186 -4.70 9.90 -14.34
N GLY A 187 -5.20 10.45 -15.46
CA GLY A 187 -6.56 10.98 -15.56
C GLY A 187 -7.64 9.91 -15.34
N ILE A 188 -7.49 8.74 -15.96
CA ILE A 188 -8.37 7.59 -15.73
C ILE A 188 -8.27 7.12 -14.28
N GLY A 189 -7.05 7.04 -13.74
CA GLY A 189 -6.82 6.67 -12.35
C GLY A 189 -7.50 7.61 -11.36
N ALA A 190 -7.44 8.92 -11.62
CA ALA A 190 -8.13 9.93 -10.81
C ALA A 190 -9.66 9.74 -10.83
N LEU A 191 -10.24 9.47 -12.01
CA LEU A 191 -11.67 9.18 -12.14
C LEU A 191 -12.06 7.91 -11.38
N VAL A 192 -11.30 6.81 -11.51
CA VAL A 192 -11.55 5.55 -10.80
C VAL A 192 -11.42 5.74 -9.31
N LEU A 193 -10.42 6.51 -8.85
CA LEU A 193 -10.23 6.81 -7.43
C LEU A 193 -11.47 7.50 -6.84
N PHE A 194 -11.94 8.55 -7.48
CA PHE A 194 -13.11 9.27 -6.98
C PHE A 194 -14.38 8.42 -7.01
N THR A 195 -14.67 7.79 -8.15
CA THR A 195 -15.93 7.05 -8.35
C THR A 195 -16.02 5.79 -7.48
N SER A 196 -14.93 5.06 -7.27
CA SER A 196 -14.93 3.87 -6.42
C SER A 196 -15.13 4.19 -4.93
N ILE A 197 -14.52 5.28 -4.44
CA ILE A 197 -14.72 5.74 -3.07
C ILE A 197 -16.14 6.28 -2.90
N LEU A 198 -16.64 7.05 -3.86
CA LEU A 198 -18.03 7.55 -3.85
C LEU A 198 -19.02 6.37 -3.85
N TYR A 199 -18.78 5.32 -4.64
CA TYR A 199 -19.59 4.10 -4.61
C TYR A 199 -19.65 3.49 -3.20
N THR A 200 -18.51 3.33 -2.52
CA THR A 200 -18.50 2.81 -1.15
C THR A 200 -19.26 3.72 -0.19
N ILE A 201 -19.13 5.05 -0.31
CA ILE A 201 -19.87 6.02 0.53
C ILE A 201 -21.39 5.84 0.36
N LEU A 202 -21.86 5.64 -0.87
CA LEU A 202 -23.28 5.55 -1.19
C LEU A 202 -23.89 4.17 -0.82
N THR A 203 -23.11 3.10 -0.94
CA THR A 203 -23.61 1.72 -0.75
C THR A 203 -23.36 1.15 0.65
N THR A 204 -22.60 1.84 1.49
CA THR A 204 -22.24 1.35 2.83
C THR A 204 -22.90 2.20 3.90
N GLU A 205 -23.63 1.57 4.79
CA GLU A 205 -24.15 2.20 6.01
C GLU A 205 -23.16 2.02 7.16
N GLU A 206 -23.01 3.05 7.97
CA GLU A 206 -22.26 2.99 9.22
C GLU A 206 -23.22 2.89 10.42
N TYR A 207 -22.78 2.17 11.46
CA TYR A 207 -23.56 2.03 12.68
C TYR A 207 -23.20 3.16 13.68
N PRO A 208 -24.20 3.68 14.41
CA PRO A 208 -23.95 4.62 15.49
C PRO A 208 -23.07 3.96 16.57
N PRO A 209 -22.36 4.77 17.37
CA PRO A 209 -21.69 4.26 18.57
C PRO A 209 -22.66 3.49 19.46
N GLU A 210 -22.23 2.34 20.01
CA GLU A 210 -23.06 1.47 20.87
C GLU A 210 -23.59 2.20 22.11
N ASN A 211 -22.83 3.16 22.63
CA ASN A 211 -23.22 4.03 23.74
C ASN A 211 -22.86 5.49 23.38
N MET A 212 -23.89 6.27 23.03
CA MET A 212 -23.74 7.69 22.67
C MET A 212 -23.29 8.56 23.84
N GLU A 213 -23.74 8.27 25.07
CA GLU A 213 -23.34 9.03 26.25
C GLU A 213 -21.86 8.84 26.58
N GLU A 214 -21.38 7.58 26.52
CA GLU A 214 -19.97 7.24 26.70
C GLU A 214 -19.12 7.89 25.61
N PHE A 215 -19.59 7.84 24.35
CA PHE A 215 -18.93 8.45 23.20
C PHE A 215 -18.78 9.97 23.34
N GLU A 216 -19.84 10.69 23.72
CA GLU A 216 -19.78 12.15 23.92
C GLU A 216 -18.92 12.52 25.14
N LYS A 217 -18.91 11.70 26.19
CA LYS A 217 -18.03 11.87 27.34
C LYS A 217 -16.57 11.67 26.98
N GLU A 218 -16.23 10.58 26.27
CA GLU A 218 -14.86 10.31 25.79
C GLU A 218 -14.37 11.42 24.86
N LYS A 219 -15.27 11.96 24.02
CA LYS A 219 -14.98 13.09 23.13
C LYS A 219 -14.68 14.36 23.90
N ALA A 220 -15.43 14.63 24.98
CA ALA A 220 -15.25 15.81 25.85
C ALA A 220 -13.96 15.69 26.69
N ASP A 221 -13.73 14.55 27.34
CA ASP A 221 -12.57 14.28 28.20
C ASP A 221 -11.24 14.29 27.46
N SER A 222 -11.26 13.95 26.17
CA SER A 222 -10.07 13.90 25.30
C SER A 222 -9.94 15.12 24.39
N SER A 223 -10.57 16.23 24.76
CA SER A 223 -10.50 17.47 23.98
C SER A 223 -9.11 18.11 24.05
N GLY A 224 -8.34 17.94 22.95
CA GLY A 224 -7.07 18.60 22.74
C GLY A 224 -6.05 17.72 22.00
N PHE A 225 -5.34 18.32 21.06
CA PHE A 225 -4.27 17.66 20.27
C PHE A 225 -3.23 16.99 21.18
N MET A 226 -2.83 17.65 22.26
CA MET A 226 -1.82 17.16 23.20
C MET A 226 -2.27 15.93 24.00
N ALA A 227 -3.57 15.83 24.33
CA ALA A 227 -4.12 14.65 24.99
C ALA A 227 -4.05 13.43 24.06
N GLY A 228 -4.38 13.61 22.78
CA GLY A 228 -4.25 12.56 21.77
C GLY A 228 -2.81 12.09 21.58
N VAL A 229 -1.86 13.01 21.47
CA VAL A 229 -0.43 12.69 21.39
C VAL A 229 0.03 11.88 22.61
N LYS A 230 -0.31 12.29 23.81
CA LYS A 230 0.03 11.57 25.06
C LYS A 230 -0.58 10.16 25.09
N GLU A 231 -1.82 10.00 24.61
CA GLU A 231 -2.48 8.70 24.53
C GLU A 231 -1.78 7.77 23.51
N ILE A 232 -1.36 8.28 22.35
CA ILE A 232 -0.58 7.51 21.38
C ILE A 232 0.73 6.99 22.00
N PHE A 233 1.50 7.86 22.66
CA PHE A 233 2.75 7.44 23.33
C PHE A 233 2.51 6.40 24.44
N LYS A 234 1.45 6.55 25.23
CA LYS A 234 1.05 5.56 26.23
C LYS A 234 0.73 4.20 25.61
N ASN A 235 0.03 4.18 24.48
CA ASN A 235 -0.32 2.95 23.77
C ASN A 235 0.90 2.33 23.05
N ILE A 236 1.86 3.13 22.57
CA ILE A 236 3.15 2.66 22.06
C ILE A 236 3.92 1.93 23.17
N ALA A 237 4.02 2.52 24.34
CA ALA A 237 4.72 1.89 25.48
C ALA A 237 4.03 0.60 25.94
N GLY A 238 2.70 0.55 25.90
CA GLY A 238 1.86 -0.59 26.30
C GLY A 238 1.53 -1.59 25.21
N MET A 239 2.16 -1.50 24.01
CA MET A 239 1.79 -2.37 22.89
C MET A 239 2.02 -3.87 23.17
N PRO A 240 1.12 -4.77 22.69
CA PRO A 240 1.22 -6.21 22.89
C PRO A 240 2.51 -6.81 22.30
N SER A 241 3.03 -7.88 22.92
CA SER A 241 4.24 -8.57 22.45
C SER A 241 4.14 -9.04 21.00
N VAL A 242 2.98 -9.54 20.58
CA VAL A 242 2.74 -9.96 19.19
C VAL A 242 2.92 -8.78 18.23
N MET A 243 2.42 -7.59 18.59
CA MET A 243 2.57 -6.38 17.78
C MET A 243 4.04 -5.96 17.63
N LYS A 244 4.85 -6.03 18.69
CA LYS A 244 6.30 -5.75 18.63
C LYS A 244 7.03 -6.69 17.67
N LYS A 245 6.70 -7.99 17.73
CA LYS A 245 7.28 -9.00 16.84
C LYS A 245 6.86 -8.83 15.39
N LEU A 246 5.58 -8.51 15.17
CA LEU A 246 5.08 -8.12 13.84
C LEU A 246 5.79 -6.87 13.32
N GLY A 247 6.13 -5.92 14.19
CA GLY A 247 6.89 -4.73 13.83
C GLY A 247 8.23 -5.04 13.16
N VAL A 248 8.95 -6.07 13.65
CA VAL A 248 10.21 -6.51 13.02
C VAL A 248 9.96 -7.08 11.62
N VAL A 249 8.94 -7.92 11.47
CA VAL A 249 8.55 -8.47 10.15
C VAL A 249 8.18 -7.36 9.17
N GLN A 250 7.38 -6.40 9.63
CA GLN A 250 6.96 -5.27 8.82
C GLN A 250 8.14 -4.37 8.43
N PHE A 251 9.10 -4.16 9.34
CA PHE A 251 10.29 -3.37 9.04
C PHE A 251 11.01 -3.89 7.78
N PHE A 252 11.35 -5.17 7.78
CA PHE A 252 12.06 -5.76 6.64
C PHE A 252 11.19 -5.85 5.39
N SER A 253 9.91 -6.18 5.53
CA SER A 253 8.98 -6.30 4.40
C SER A 253 8.80 -4.96 3.68
N TRP A 254 8.56 -3.89 4.42
CA TRP A 254 8.28 -2.57 3.82
C TRP A 254 9.54 -1.87 3.34
N PHE A 255 10.71 -2.16 3.93
CA PHE A 255 11.99 -1.73 3.37
C PHE A 255 12.20 -2.36 1.98
N ALA A 256 11.92 -3.67 1.84
CA ALA A 256 12.03 -4.38 0.56
C ALA A 256 11.11 -3.81 -0.52
N PHE A 257 9.83 -3.60 -0.19
CA PHE A 257 8.87 -3.06 -1.15
C PHE A 257 9.13 -1.60 -1.50
N PHE A 258 9.56 -0.78 -0.56
CA PHE A 258 9.97 0.59 -0.85
C PHE A 258 11.17 0.61 -1.81
N THR A 259 12.15 -0.27 -1.61
CA THR A 259 13.28 -0.44 -2.53
C THR A 259 12.80 -0.80 -3.93
N MET A 260 11.86 -1.73 -4.06
CA MET A 260 11.25 -2.08 -5.36
C MET A 260 10.58 -0.86 -6.01
N TRP A 261 9.70 -0.17 -5.32
CA TRP A 261 8.96 0.97 -5.93
C TRP A 261 9.88 2.10 -6.33
N SER A 262 10.96 2.34 -5.57
CA SER A 262 11.91 3.41 -5.89
C SER A 262 12.85 3.03 -7.05
N PHE A 263 13.27 1.77 -7.13
CA PHE A 263 14.36 1.37 -8.01
C PHE A 263 13.98 0.36 -9.12
N ALA A 264 12.77 -0.21 -9.13
CA ALA A 264 12.42 -1.21 -10.15
C ALA A 264 12.58 -0.66 -11.59
N THR A 265 12.08 0.53 -11.86
CA THR A 265 12.21 1.13 -13.20
C THR A 265 13.68 1.34 -13.58
N PRO A 266 14.49 2.15 -12.86
CA PRO A 266 15.87 2.36 -13.27
C PRO A 266 16.73 1.09 -13.27
N ALA A 267 16.47 0.13 -12.34
CA ALA A 267 17.24 -1.10 -12.26
C ALA A 267 16.95 -2.04 -13.43
N ILE A 268 15.68 -2.23 -13.76
CA ILE A 268 15.27 -3.18 -14.80
C ILE A 268 15.49 -2.61 -16.20
N THR A 269 15.20 -1.33 -16.45
CA THR A 269 15.47 -0.68 -17.76
C THR A 269 16.93 -0.75 -18.10
N GLU A 270 17.82 -0.52 -17.13
CA GLU A 270 19.27 -0.56 -17.35
C GLU A 270 19.78 -2.00 -17.51
N HIS A 271 19.41 -2.90 -16.59
CA HIS A 271 19.99 -4.25 -16.52
C HIS A 271 19.40 -5.22 -17.56
N VAL A 272 18.08 -5.24 -17.72
CA VAL A 272 17.39 -6.22 -18.57
C VAL A 272 17.20 -5.72 -19.99
N PHE A 273 16.92 -4.40 -20.15
CA PHE A 273 16.68 -3.80 -21.48
C PHE A 273 17.87 -3.06 -22.05
N GLY A 274 18.95 -2.82 -21.28
CA GLY A 274 20.09 -2.05 -21.72
C GLY A 274 19.80 -0.58 -22.04
N ALA A 275 18.67 -0.04 -21.56
CA ALA A 275 18.18 1.30 -21.86
C ALA A 275 18.50 2.26 -20.71
N THR A 276 19.45 3.18 -20.95
CA THR A 276 19.94 4.13 -19.93
C THR A 276 19.54 5.59 -20.21
N ASP A 277 19.30 5.93 -21.49
CA ASP A 277 18.91 7.28 -21.92
C ASP A 277 17.41 7.50 -21.71
N THR A 278 17.06 8.27 -20.70
CA THR A 278 15.66 8.56 -20.29
C THR A 278 14.84 9.33 -21.32
N THR A 279 15.49 9.92 -22.33
CA THR A 279 14.82 10.65 -23.41
C THR A 279 14.55 9.76 -24.62
N SER A 280 15.18 8.59 -24.71
CA SER A 280 15.05 7.68 -25.82
C SER A 280 13.69 6.94 -25.86
N ALA A 281 13.23 6.61 -27.06
CA ALA A 281 12.07 5.74 -27.24
C ALA A 281 12.31 4.37 -26.58
N ALA A 282 13.52 3.82 -26.69
CA ALA A 282 13.88 2.54 -26.08
C ALA A 282 13.70 2.54 -24.55
N TYR A 283 14.09 3.62 -23.89
CA TYR A 283 13.86 3.77 -22.44
C TYR A 283 12.36 3.83 -22.11
N ASN A 284 11.59 4.60 -22.88
CA ASN A 284 10.16 4.75 -22.63
C ASN A 284 9.40 3.44 -22.83
N ASP A 285 9.74 2.67 -23.88
CA ASP A 285 9.16 1.34 -24.12
C ASP A 285 9.55 0.34 -23.00
N ALA A 286 10.80 0.38 -22.56
CA ALA A 286 11.27 -0.42 -21.42
C ALA A 286 10.54 -0.04 -20.13
N ALA A 287 10.37 1.24 -19.83
CA ALA A 287 9.66 1.73 -18.64
C ALA A 287 8.17 1.34 -18.64
N ASP A 288 7.50 1.42 -19.80
CA ASP A 288 6.11 0.94 -19.95
C ASP A 288 6.03 -0.58 -19.71
N SER A 289 7.03 -1.33 -20.20
CA SER A 289 7.14 -2.77 -19.97
C SER A 289 7.37 -3.10 -18.50
N VAL A 290 8.20 -2.33 -17.79
CA VAL A 290 8.39 -2.48 -16.33
C VAL A 290 7.08 -2.26 -15.59
N GLY A 291 6.28 -1.27 -15.99
CA GLY A 291 4.93 -1.05 -15.44
C GLY A 291 4.03 -2.28 -15.61
N ASN A 292 4.07 -2.92 -16.79
CA ASN A 292 3.33 -4.15 -17.06
C ASN A 292 3.80 -5.31 -16.14
N TYR A 293 5.13 -5.50 -15.98
CA TYR A 293 5.66 -6.52 -15.08
C TYR A 293 5.30 -6.24 -13.61
N LEU A 294 5.34 -4.97 -13.17
CA LEU A 294 4.82 -4.58 -11.87
C LEU A 294 3.32 -4.93 -11.74
N GLY A 295 2.52 -4.79 -12.79
CA GLY A 295 1.14 -5.24 -12.80
C GLY A 295 0.98 -6.73 -12.48
N THR A 296 1.96 -7.57 -12.84
CA THR A 296 1.93 -9.01 -12.59
C THR A 296 1.86 -9.34 -11.09
N TYR A 297 2.59 -8.63 -10.22
CA TYR A 297 2.48 -8.90 -8.78
C TYR A 297 1.08 -8.58 -8.25
N GLY A 298 0.43 -7.56 -8.80
CA GLY A 298 -0.97 -7.24 -8.47
C GLY A 298 -1.94 -8.34 -8.88
N LEU A 299 -1.82 -8.82 -10.12
CA LEU A 299 -2.63 -9.92 -10.65
C LEU A 299 -2.46 -11.20 -9.83
N VAL A 300 -1.22 -11.59 -9.56
CA VAL A 300 -0.94 -12.80 -8.79
C VAL A 300 -1.40 -12.64 -7.33
N SER A 301 -1.24 -11.46 -6.75
CA SER A 301 -1.78 -11.14 -5.42
C SER A 301 -3.30 -11.35 -5.37
N MET A 302 -4.02 -10.90 -6.39
CA MET A 302 -5.46 -11.13 -6.54
C MET A 302 -5.80 -12.62 -6.60
N ILE A 303 -5.14 -13.37 -7.49
CA ILE A 303 -5.36 -14.81 -7.67
C ILE A 303 -5.04 -15.57 -6.37
N TYR A 304 -3.93 -15.23 -5.73
CA TYR A 304 -3.52 -15.85 -4.46
C TYR A 304 -4.53 -15.56 -3.34
N ALA A 305 -5.05 -14.34 -3.24
CA ALA A 305 -6.10 -14.00 -2.29
C ALA A 305 -7.39 -14.80 -2.54
N LEU A 306 -7.79 -15.00 -3.81
CA LEU A 306 -8.93 -15.86 -4.16
C LEU A 306 -8.72 -17.31 -3.74
N ILE A 307 -7.54 -17.86 -4.05
CA ILE A 307 -7.16 -19.23 -3.64
C ILE A 307 -7.20 -19.36 -2.13
N LEU A 308 -6.63 -18.40 -1.40
CA LEU A 308 -6.66 -18.39 0.06
C LEU A 308 -8.07 -18.34 0.62
N ALA A 309 -8.95 -17.49 0.07
CA ALA A 309 -10.35 -17.42 0.49
C ALA A 309 -11.08 -18.75 0.29
N PHE A 310 -10.84 -19.43 -0.84
CA PHE A 310 -11.46 -20.72 -1.15
C PHE A 310 -10.88 -21.87 -0.31
N VAL A 311 -9.56 -21.96 -0.21
CA VAL A 311 -8.90 -23.06 0.52
C VAL A 311 -9.12 -22.92 2.03
N ALA A 312 -9.02 -21.70 2.56
CA ALA A 312 -9.21 -21.43 3.97
C ALA A 312 -10.66 -21.71 4.43
N SER A 313 -11.65 -21.67 3.53
CA SER A 313 -13.03 -22.09 3.87
C SER A 313 -13.17 -23.59 4.11
N ARG A 314 -12.18 -24.42 3.75
CA ARG A 314 -12.22 -25.88 3.81
C ARG A 314 -11.21 -26.50 4.74
N ILE A 315 -10.02 -25.88 4.88
CA ILE A 315 -8.93 -26.39 5.71
C ILE A 315 -8.40 -25.30 6.62
N ARG A 316 -7.89 -25.70 7.80
CA ARG A 316 -7.24 -24.79 8.73
C ARG A 316 -5.83 -24.48 8.25
N ILE A 317 -5.57 -23.22 7.90
CA ILE A 317 -4.26 -22.74 7.45
C ILE A 317 -3.62 -21.92 8.57
N ASN A 318 -2.42 -22.32 9.00
CA ASN A 318 -1.66 -21.58 9.97
C ASN A 318 -1.16 -20.26 9.36
N ARG A 319 -1.66 -19.12 9.85
CA ARG A 319 -1.36 -17.77 9.34
C ARG A 319 0.13 -17.46 9.38
N ARG A 320 0.83 -17.89 10.44
CA ARG A 320 2.25 -17.67 10.61
C ARG A 320 3.08 -18.41 9.56
N LEU A 321 2.83 -19.70 9.34
CA LEU A 321 3.56 -20.49 8.34
C LEU A 321 3.25 -20.05 6.91
N LEU A 322 2.01 -19.70 6.63
CA LEU A 322 1.62 -19.12 5.35
C LEU A 322 2.41 -17.83 5.07
N HIS A 323 2.45 -16.92 6.05
CA HIS A 323 3.15 -15.66 5.90
C HIS A 323 4.66 -15.87 5.71
N LEU A 324 5.28 -16.76 6.49
CA LEU A 324 6.68 -17.16 6.32
C LEU A 324 6.98 -17.62 4.88
N GLY A 325 6.23 -18.61 4.39
CA GLY A 325 6.44 -19.17 3.04
C GLY A 325 6.22 -18.12 1.94
N SER A 326 5.21 -17.27 2.09
CA SER A 326 4.92 -16.20 1.14
C SER A 326 6.04 -15.16 1.08
N LEU A 327 6.61 -14.75 2.23
CA LEU A 327 7.71 -13.78 2.28
C LEU A 327 9.00 -14.35 1.66
N ILE A 328 9.32 -15.63 1.93
CA ILE A 328 10.47 -16.30 1.32
C ILE A 328 10.29 -16.37 -0.19
N ALA A 329 9.12 -16.76 -0.69
CA ALA A 329 8.83 -16.80 -2.12
C ALA A 329 9.04 -15.44 -2.79
N GLY A 330 8.51 -14.36 -2.20
CA GLY A 330 8.72 -13.01 -2.73
C GLY A 330 10.17 -12.55 -2.69
N GLY A 331 10.91 -12.90 -1.62
CA GLY A 331 12.34 -12.62 -1.53
C GLY A 331 13.15 -13.31 -2.62
N MET A 332 12.84 -14.58 -2.91
CA MET A 332 13.41 -15.30 -4.05
C MET A 332 13.03 -14.64 -5.38
N GLY A 333 11.79 -14.13 -5.50
CA GLY A 333 11.34 -13.37 -6.67
C GLY A 333 12.21 -12.15 -6.93
N PHE A 334 12.51 -11.35 -5.93
CA PHE A 334 13.41 -10.19 -6.09
C PHE A 334 14.84 -10.61 -6.46
N ILE A 335 15.41 -11.61 -5.81
CA ILE A 335 16.76 -12.11 -6.12
C ILE A 335 16.84 -12.63 -7.56
N LEU A 336 15.78 -13.29 -8.02
CA LEU A 336 15.73 -13.83 -9.37
C LEU A 336 15.88 -12.74 -10.45
N ILE A 337 15.39 -11.51 -10.22
CA ILE A 337 15.50 -10.39 -11.17
C ILE A 337 16.96 -10.13 -11.57
N TYR A 338 17.91 -10.29 -10.64
CA TYR A 338 19.33 -10.09 -10.92
C TYR A 338 19.89 -11.05 -11.98
N PHE A 339 19.32 -12.26 -12.11
CA PHE A 339 19.78 -13.29 -13.03
C PHE A 339 19.02 -13.29 -14.36
N ILE A 340 18.04 -12.39 -14.53
CA ILE A 340 17.20 -12.35 -15.73
C ILE A 340 17.90 -11.57 -16.83
N SER A 341 18.03 -12.21 -17.99
CA SER A 341 18.43 -11.59 -19.26
C SER A 341 17.26 -11.48 -20.25
N GLU A 342 16.24 -12.33 -20.13
CA GLU A 342 15.09 -12.37 -21.02
C GLU A 342 13.88 -11.67 -20.34
N PRO A 343 13.35 -10.57 -20.90
CA PRO A 343 12.32 -9.76 -20.22
C PRO A 343 11.09 -10.53 -19.76
N TRP A 344 10.62 -11.53 -20.52
CA TRP A 344 9.42 -12.30 -20.16
C TRP A 344 9.55 -13.05 -18.83
N MET A 345 10.78 -13.39 -18.40
CA MET A 345 11.04 -14.07 -17.12
C MET A 345 10.73 -13.18 -15.92
N LEU A 346 10.62 -11.85 -16.11
CA LEU A 346 10.19 -10.92 -15.06
C LEU A 346 8.78 -11.26 -14.57
N HIS A 347 7.91 -11.82 -15.39
CA HIS A 347 6.60 -12.31 -14.93
C HIS A 347 6.73 -13.39 -13.84
N ILE A 348 7.73 -14.26 -13.92
CA ILE A 348 7.97 -15.28 -12.90
C ILE A 348 8.39 -14.61 -11.59
N SER A 349 9.36 -13.70 -11.65
CA SER A 349 9.83 -12.95 -10.49
C SER A 349 8.70 -12.16 -9.81
N PHE A 350 7.98 -11.36 -10.56
CA PHE A 350 6.87 -10.58 -10.02
C PHE A 350 5.66 -11.42 -9.59
N SER A 351 5.51 -12.65 -10.12
CA SER A 351 4.53 -13.60 -9.58
C SER A 351 4.87 -14.02 -8.16
N LEU A 352 6.13 -14.35 -7.88
CA LEU A 352 6.59 -14.68 -6.54
C LEU A 352 6.45 -13.47 -5.58
N VAL A 353 6.76 -12.27 -6.05
CA VAL A 353 6.55 -11.03 -5.29
C VAL A 353 5.07 -10.81 -4.98
N GLY A 354 4.17 -11.13 -5.91
CA GLY A 354 2.73 -11.04 -5.73
C GLY A 354 2.19 -11.93 -4.60
N ILE A 355 2.74 -13.13 -4.43
CA ILE A 355 2.42 -14.03 -3.31
C ILE A 355 2.77 -13.37 -1.98
N ALA A 356 3.96 -12.75 -1.86
CA ALA A 356 4.36 -12.03 -0.67
C ALA A 356 3.47 -10.82 -0.41
N TRP A 357 3.15 -10.05 -1.44
CA TRP A 357 2.31 -8.86 -1.33
C TRP A 357 0.92 -9.17 -0.76
N ALA A 358 0.24 -10.19 -1.30
CA ALA A 358 -1.05 -10.62 -0.78
C ALA A 358 -0.99 -11.01 0.70
N SER A 359 0.09 -11.68 1.10
CA SER A 359 0.28 -12.09 2.50
C SER A 359 0.60 -10.91 3.42
N ILE A 360 1.39 -9.92 2.97
CA ILE A 360 1.71 -8.68 3.71
C ILE A 360 0.46 -7.84 3.96
N LEU A 361 -0.44 -7.78 3.00
CA LEU A 361 -1.69 -7.02 3.11
C LEU A 361 -2.74 -7.68 4.01
N SER A 362 -2.66 -8.98 4.25
CA SER A 362 -3.70 -9.74 4.96
C SER A 362 -3.25 -10.30 6.32
N MET A 363 -2.15 -11.04 6.36
CA MET A 363 -1.76 -11.83 7.55
C MET A 363 -1.34 -11.00 8.75
N PRO A 364 -0.49 -9.95 8.64
CA PRO A 364 -0.12 -9.12 9.77
C PRO A 364 -1.32 -8.43 10.43
N TYR A 365 -2.26 -7.94 9.62
CA TYR A 365 -3.48 -7.31 10.14
C TYR A 365 -4.42 -8.31 10.82
N ALA A 366 -4.54 -9.52 10.29
CA ALA A 366 -5.31 -10.59 10.90
C ALA A 366 -4.72 -11.01 12.25
N MET A 367 -3.38 -11.14 12.35
CA MET A 367 -2.68 -11.45 13.58
C MET A 367 -2.77 -10.31 14.60
N LEU A 368 -2.60 -9.06 14.17
CA LEU A 368 -2.73 -7.87 15.00
C LEU A 368 -4.14 -7.75 15.57
N SER A 369 -5.17 -7.82 14.72
CA SER A 369 -6.57 -7.64 15.12
C SER A 369 -7.06 -8.66 16.14
N SER A 370 -6.41 -9.84 16.18
CA SER A 370 -6.68 -10.89 17.17
C SER A 370 -5.97 -10.68 18.51
N SER A 371 -5.01 -9.74 18.57
CA SER A 371 -4.08 -9.58 19.70
C SER A 371 -4.29 -8.28 20.46
N VAL A 372 -5.09 -7.35 19.90
CA VAL A 372 -5.34 -6.03 20.49
C VAL A 372 -6.76 -5.90 21.03
N ASN A 373 -6.95 -4.97 21.98
CA ASN A 373 -8.28 -4.67 22.51
C ASN A 373 -9.16 -4.05 21.41
N PRO A 374 -10.34 -4.63 21.11
CA PRO A 374 -11.26 -4.11 20.07
C PRO A 374 -11.63 -2.63 20.25
N ARG A 375 -11.77 -2.13 21.49
CA ARG A 375 -12.09 -0.72 21.78
C ARG A 375 -11.01 0.26 21.36
N LYS A 376 -9.75 -0.21 21.24
CA LYS A 376 -8.57 0.58 20.83
C LYS A 376 -8.03 0.17 19.47
N MET A 377 -8.85 -0.45 18.64
CA MET A 377 -8.42 -1.00 17.35
C MET A 377 -7.83 0.07 16.44
N GLY A 378 -8.50 1.23 16.30
CA GLY A 378 -8.01 2.33 15.46
C GLY A 378 -6.65 2.86 15.89
N VAL A 379 -6.48 3.10 17.19
CA VAL A 379 -5.19 3.56 17.74
C VAL A 379 -4.07 2.55 17.48
N TYR A 380 -4.33 1.26 17.69
CA TYR A 380 -3.31 0.22 17.45
C TYR A 380 -3.03 0.00 15.96
N MET A 381 -4.02 0.15 15.09
CA MET A 381 -3.80 0.13 13.63
C MET A 381 -2.93 1.32 13.19
N GLY A 382 -3.20 2.52 13.71
CA GLY A 382 -2.38 3.70 13.46
C GLY A 382 -0.94 3.55 13.96
N ILE A 383 -0.75 3.01 15.19
CA ILE A 383 0.60 2.70 15.71
C ILE A 383 1.28 1.63 14.85
N PHE A 384 0.55 0.62 14.39
CA PHE A 384 1.07 -0.43 13.53
C PHE A 384 1.60 0.11 12.20
N ASN A 385 0.96 1.17 11.69
CA ASN A 385 1.44 1.85 10.49
C ASN A 385 2.85 2.46 10.67
N MET A 386 3.27 2.80 11.89
CA MET A 386 4.65 3.26 12.14
C MET A 386 5.69 2.21 11.74
N PHE A 387 5.37 0.91 11.93
CA PHE A 387 6.24 -0.19 11.49
C PHE A 387 6.26 -0.39 9.98
N ILE A 388 5.33 0.24 9.27
CA ILE A 388 5.27 0.30 7.81
C ILE A 388 6.11 1.47 7.30
N VAL A 389 5.94 2.65 7.88
CA VAL A 389 6.50 3.89 7.34
C VAL A 389 7.92 4.19 7.82
N ILE A 390 8.29 3.80 9.04
CA ILE A 390 9.65 4.02 9.55
C ILE A 390 10.73 3.36 8.67
N PRO A 391 10.61 2.06 8.26
CA PRO A 391 11.58 1.46 7.37
C PRO A 391 11.64 2.14 6.00
N GLN A 392 10.53 2.67 5.50
CA GLN A 392 10.49 3.42 4.25
C GLN A 392 11.22 4.78 4.39
N ILE A 393 11.08 5.45 5.53
CA ILE A 393 11.83 6.70 5.82
C ILE A 393 13.34 6.41 5.86
N ILE A 394 13.76 5.34 6.57
CA ILE A 394 15.16 4.93 6.63
C ILE A 394 15.68 4.60 5.23
N ALA A 395 14.90 3.88 4.44
CA ALA A 395 15.23 3.55 3.06
C ALA A 395 15.39 4.80 2.19
N ALA A 396 14.44 5.75 2.29
CA ALA A 396 14.45 7.01 1.54
C ALA A 396 15.60 7.94 1.90
N LEU A 397 15.97 8.00 3.18
CA LEU A 397 17.09 8.83 3.68
C LEU A 397 18.49 8.27 3.35
N GLY A 398 18.59 7.39 2.37
CA GLY A 398 19.85 6.84 1.88
C GLY A 398 20.14 5.42 2.37
N GLY A 399 19.25 4.82 3.19
CA GLY A 399 19.44 3.44 3.68
C GLY A 399 19.56 2.43 2.55
N VAL A 400 18.77 2.57 1.47
CA VAL A 400 18.90 1.70 0.29
C VAL A 400 20.25 1.90 -0.37
N ASN A 401 20.62 3.14 -0.71
CA ASN A 401 21.87 3.47 -1.40
C ASN A 401 23.09 2.97 -0.62
N PHE A 402 23.10 3.21 0.70
CA PHE A 402 24.20 2.72 1.56
C PHE A 402 24.28 1.20 1.59
N LEU A 403 23.15 0.50 1.83
CA LEU A 403 23.17 -0.94 2.04
C LEU A 403 23.49 -1.72 0.76
N TYR A 404 22.87 -1.37 -0.39
CA TYR A 404 23.16 -2.17 -1.59
C TYR A 404 24.59 -1.93 -2.10
N LYS A 405 25.07 -0.69 -2.07
CA LYS A 405 26.45 -0.38 -2.48
C LYS A 405 27.48 -1.08 -1.57
N PHE A 406 27.23 -1.07 -0.26
CA PHE A 406 28.13 -1.69 0.71
C PHE A 406 28.18 -3.23 0.60
N PHE A 407 27.02 -3.89 0.46
CA PHE A 407 26.95 -5.37 0.49
C PHE A 407 27.03 -6.03 -0.88
N PHE A 408 26.57 -5.36 -1.93
CA PHE A 408 26.36 -5.97 -3.25
C PHE A 408 27.09 -5.23 -4.38
N GLY A 409 27.58 -4.00 -4.18
CA GLY A 409 28.30 -3.19 -5.17
C GLY A 409 27.43 -2.13 -5.87
N GLU A 410 28.05 -1.33 -6.73
CA GLU A 410 27.51 -0.07 -7.25
C GLU A 410 26.37 -0.21 -8.28
N ALA A 411 26.21 -1.38 -8.92
CA ALA A 411 25.21 -1.57 -9.97
C ALA A 411 23.78 -1.43 -9.40
N VAL A 412 22.93 -0.65 -10.07
CA VAL A 412 21.57 -0.34 -9.58
C VAL A 412 20.71 -1.60 -9.43
N ILE A 413 20.94 -2.63 -10.26
CA ILE A 413 20.24 -3.92 -10.15
C ILE A 413 20.44 -4.59 -8.78
N ASN A 414 21.54 -4.31 -8.09
CA ASN A 414 21.83 -4.85 -6.76
C ASN A 414 20.81 -4.40 -5.69
N THR A 415 20.03 -3.36 -5.98
CA THR A 415 18.87 -3.00 -5.15
C THR A 415 17.84 -4.12 -5.07
N MET A 416 17.71 -4.94 -6.11
CA MET A 416 16.80 -6.10 -6.12
C MET A 416 17.35 -7.23 -5.23
N LEU A 417 18.68 -7.44 -5.19
CA LEU A 417 19.32 -8.37 -4.24
C LEU A 417 19.07 -7.93 -2.80
N LEU A 418 19.20 -6.63 -2.52
CA LEU A 418 18.91 -6.05 -1.20
C LEU A 418 17.44 -6.28 -0.83
N ALA A 419 16.50 -5.94 -1.72
CA ALA A 419 15.08 -6.13 -1.49
C ALA A 419 14.73 -7.60 -1.19
N GLY A 420 15.30 -8.54 -1.95
CA GLY A 420 15.12 -9.97 -1.74
C GLY A 420 15.66 -10.44 -0.39
N THR A 421 16.86 -10.00 -0.03
CA THR A 421 17.47 -10.32 1.28
C THR A 421 16.61 -9.80 2.43
N MET A 422 16.13 -8.56 2.36
CA MET A 422 15.26 -7.98 3.38
C MET A 422 13.95 -8.77 3.52
N LEU A 423 13.35 -9.20 2.41
CA LEU A 423 12.09 -9.95 2.46
C LEU A 423 12.27 -11.37 3.02
N ILE A 424 13.41 -12.02 2.77
CA ILE A 424 13.78 -13.30 3.39
C ILE A 424 14.00 -13.13 4.90
N LEU A 425 14.67 -12.05 5.32
CA LEU A 425 14.84 -11.72 6.74
C LEU A 425 13.49 -11.48 7.41
N ALA A 426 12.54 -10.82 6.74
CA ALA A 426 11.17 -10.69 7.23
C ALA A 426 10.51 -12.05 7.45
N GLY A 427 10.67 -12.97 6.49
CA GLY A 427 10.17 -14.34 6.59
C GLY A 427 10.69 -15.05 7.83
N PHE A 428 12.00 -15.08 8.04
CA PHE A 428 12.59 -15.70 9.24
C PHE A 428 12.18 -14.97 10.53
N SER A 429 12.09 -13.65 10.54
CA SER A 429 11.62 -12.88 11.70
C SER A 429 10.19 -13.24 12.10
N ASN A 430 9.37 -13.70 11.16
CA ASN A 430 8.03 -14.18 11.44
C ASN A 430 8.00 -15.42 12.37
N LEU A 431 9.12 -16.16 12.48
CA LEU A 431 9.25 -17.27 13.43
C LEU A 431 9.24 -16.81 14.90
N LEU A 432 9.53 -15.54 15.18
CA LEU A 432 9.44 -14.96 16.51
C LEU A 432 7.99 -14.84 17.01
N ILE A 433 7.00 -14.87 16.11
CA ILE A 433 5.59 -14.71 16.44
C ILE A 433 5.02 -16.00 17.00
N THR A 434 4.29 -15.91 18.10
CA THR A 434 3.67 -17.05 18.78
C THR A 434 2.18 -17.24 18.45
N ASP A 435 1.74 -16.75 17.29
CA ASP A 435 0.36 -16.94 16.85
C ASP A 435 0.14 -18.36 16.29
N LYS A 436 -0.78 -19.10 16.91
CA LYS A 436 -1.16 -20.46 16.49
C LYS A 436 -2.54 -20.51 15.82
N LYS A 437 -3.19 -19.35 15.61
CA LYS A 437 -4.53 -19.29 15.05
C LYS A 437 -4.52 -19.56 13.55
N ALA A 438 -5.61 -20.16 13.07
CA ALA A 438 -5.89 -20.31 11.65
C ALA A 438 -6.63 -19.08 11.07
N ILE A 439 -6.80 -19.04 9.75
CA ILE A 439 -7.44 -17.90 9.07
C ILE A 439 -8.90 -17.71 9.51
N HIS A 440 -9.57 -18.76 9.96
CA HIS A 440 -10.98 -18.74 10.41
C HIS A 440 -11.17 -18.72 11.93
N ASP A 441 -10.12 -18.70 12.70
CA ASP A 441 -10.19 -18.57 14.16
C ASP A 441 -10.16 -17.08 14.54
#